data_62132e36bb9e59de2fc6838635613f61
#
_entry.id   62132e36bb9e59de2fc6838635613f61
#
_cell.length_a   1.000
_cell.length_b   1.000
_cell.length_c   1.000
_cell.angle_alpha   90.00
_cell.angle_beta   90.00
_cell.angle_gamma   90.00
#
_symmetry.space_group_name_H-M   'P 1'
#
loop_
_entity.id
_entity.type
_entity.pdbx_description
1 polymer ?
#
loop_
_entity_poly.entity_id
_entity_poly.type
_entity_poly.pdbx_seq_one_letter_code
_entity_poly.pdbx_strand_id
1 'polypeptide(L)'
;QINIEGSRGTIVYIGAEKSDSIGTVVQEWCRYMKYESAVYSSITKYEKAMEKKDTRLPEMVIVNSENIDWTTVKDTVELQKCTEQGIHLVFANLPDVSVIKKNQKFMELLGIKKITADQVTVKGMDLYANLMLGGENIYEAKKQEEKKMQDLELTFPWFKLAGGTKAYMKGIPEDSTLKVQEHPVAIWRKSTGNAYVFAVNGDYMEDETGLGILTGMLYETRDYLIYPVVNAQNLIAANFPVLTEENTAQMQEIYGNTATAVNRDIIWPSFASVYEKNHLGLTCMLAPKLDYSSTTKPDGSMLNYYVKLINEQKGETGLSGTCESETDVIQKLQEDQEFMQKKLNTFAFSSFY
;
A
#
# COMPACT_ATOMS: atom_id res chain seq x y z
N GLN A 1 -3.35 18.09 -10.63
CA GLN A 1 -3.97 16.96 -9.96
C GLN A 1 -3.80 15.72 -10.83
N ILE A 2 -3.19 14.67 -10.31
CA ILE A 2 -3.08 13.39 -11.01
C ILE A 2 -4.30 12.57 -10.60
N ASN A 3 -5.19 12.31 -11.54
CA ASN A 3 -6.36 11.46 -11.30
C ASN A 3 -5.96 10.00 -11.51
N ILE A 4 -6.07 9.19 -10.48
CA ILE A 4 -5.76 7.75 -10.52
C ILE A 4 -7.09 7.00 -10.42
N GLU A 5 -7.39 6.19 -11.42
CA GLU A 5 -8.57 5.34 -11.40
C GLU A 5 -8.51 4.38 -10.20
N GLY A 6 -9.57 4.34 -9.38
CA GLY A 6 -9.60 3.59 -8.14
C GLY A 6 -8.82 4.23 -6.99
N SER A 7 -8.63 5.55 -7.02
CA SER A 7 -7.94 6.30 -5.96
C SER A 7 -8.52 6.03 -4.57
N ARG A 8 -7.62 5.87 -3.60
CA ARG A 8 -7.95 5.68 -2.18
C ARG A 8 -8.36 6.98 -1.49
N GLY A 9 -7.94 8.13 -2.03
CA GLY A 9 -8.16 9.45 -1.47
C GLY A 9 -7.17 10.45 -2.02
N THR A 10 -7.10 11.64 -1.41
CA THR A 10 -6.21 12.72 -1.84
C THR A 10 -5.13 12.98 -0.78
N ILE A 11 -3.91 13.13 -1.22
CA ILE A 11 -2.77 13.65 -0.46
C ILE A 11 -2.44 15.02 -1.02
N VAL A 12 -2.26 15.99 -0.15
CA VAL A 12 -1.85 17.35 -0.53
C VAL A 12 -0.37 17.52 -0.25
N TYR A 13 0.34 18.10 -1.22
CA TYR A 13 1.70 18.59 -1.04
C TYR A 13 1.73 20.12 -1.14
N ILE A 14 2.38 20.78 -0.17
CA ILE A 14 2.60 22.22 -0.16
C ILE A 14 4.10 22.47 -0.23
N GLY A 15 4.57 23.00 -1.36
CA GLY A 15 5.98 23.23 -1.63
C GLY A 15 6.18 24.13 -2.85
N ALA A 16 7.35 24.05 -3.49
CA ALA A 16 7.62 24.86 -4.69
C ALA A 16 6.68 24.49 -5.85
N GLU A 17 6.36 25.47 -6.71
CA GLU A 17 5.54 25.24 -7.92
C GLU A 17 6.25 24.32 -8.93
N LYS A 18 7.59 24.35 -8.94
CA LYS A 18 8.39 23.39 -9.69
C LYS A 18 8.72 22.22 -8.77
N SER A 19 8.72 21.01 -9.29
CA SER A 19 9.04 19.80 -8.53
C SER A 19 10.41 19.97 -7.85
N ASP A 20 10.39 20.11 -6.53
CA ASP A 20 11.55 19.96 -5.68
C ASP A 20 11.77 18.47 -5.37
N SER A 21 12.88 18.09 -4.73
CA SER A 21 13.19 16.69 -4.38
C SER A 21 12.07 16.04 -3.56
N ILE A 22 11.62 16.71 -2.51
CA ILE A 22 10.54 16.26 -1.64
C ILE A 22 9.23 16.10 -2.42
N GLY A 23 8.89 17.09 -3.26
CA GLY A 23 7.69 17.05 -4.10
C GLY A 23 7.70 15.88 -5.08
N THR A 24 8.87 15.55 -5.63
CA THR A 24 9.05 14.38 -6.50
C THR A 24 8.80 13.07 -5.73
N VAL A 25 9.40 12.92 -4.54
CA VAL A 25 9.20 11.76 -3.66
C VAL A 25 7.72 11.60 -3.28
N VAL A 26 7.05 12.68 -2.89
CA VAL A 26 5.63 12.65 -2.53
C VAL A 26 4.75 12.22 -3.71
N GLN A 27 5.00 12.73 -4.91
CA GLN A 27 4.22 12.34 -6.10
C GLN A 27 4.45 10.87 -6.46
N GLU A 28 5.68 10.40 -6.37
CA GLU A 28 6.00 9.00 -6.63
C GLU A 28 5.38 8.09 -5.58
N TRP A 29 5.45 8.45 -4.30
CA TRP A 29 4.80 7.73 -3.22
C TRP A 29 3.28 7.65 -3.43
N CYS A 30 2.63 8.76 -3.79
CA CYS A 30 1.20 8.77 -4.09
C CYS A 30 0.85 7.80 -5.23
N ARG A 31 1.67 7.77 -6.27
CA ARG A 31 1.49 6.83 -7.39
C ARG A 31 1.54 5.37 -6.94
N TYR A 32 2.53 4.99 -6.13
CA TYR A 32 2.64 3.63 -5.58
C TYR A 32 1.48 3.29 -4.64
N MET A 33 1.11 4.23 -3.78
CA MET A 33 0.09 4.03 -2.76
C MET A 33 -1.34 4.24 -3.27
N LYS A 34 -1.52 4.53 -4.58
CA LYS A 34 -2.83 4.76 -5.23
C LYS A 34 -3.59 5.95 -4.65
N TYR A 35 -2.89 7.02 -4.28
CA TYR A 35 -3.49 8.29 -3.90
C TYR A 35 -3.45 9.29 -5.06
N GLU A 36 -4.48 10.13 -5.15
CA GLU A 36 -4.39 11.36 -5.92
C GLU A 36 -3.48 12.34 -5.21
N SER A 37 -2.59 13.01 -5.95
CA SER A 37 -1.75 14.07 -5.42
C SER A 37 -2.24 15.44 -5.89
N ALA A 38 -2.41 16.39 -4.96
CA ALA A 38 -2.68 17.79 -5.25
C ALA A 38 -1.53 18.64 -4.73
N VAL A 39 -0.95 19.50 -5.60
CA VAL A 39 0.22 20.32 -5.28
C VAL A 39 -0.18 21.78 -5.20
N TYR A 40 0.24 22.46 -4.14
CA TYR A 40 0.04 23.88 -3.92
C TYR A 40 1.36 24.55 -3.58
N SER A 41 1.58 25.76 -4.13
CA SER A 41 2.82 26.52 -3.88
C SER A 41 2.77 27.34 -2.59
N SER A 42 1.65 27.34 -1.85
CA SER A 42 1.51 28.01 -0.57
C SER A 42 0.29 27.51 0.22
N ILE A 43 0.33 27.69 1.52
CA ILE A 43 -0.81 27.39 2.41
C ILE A 43 -2.04 28.22 2.03
N THR A 44 -1.87 29.49 1.67
CA THR A 44 -2.97 30.35 1.22
C THR A 44 -3.65 29.83 -0.06
N LYS A 45 -2.88 29.29 -1.02
CA LYS A 45 -3.49 28.69 -2.23
C LYS A 45 -4.25 27.38 -1.88
N TYR A 46 -3.73 26.60 -0.97
CA TYR A 46 -4.42 25.40 -0.44
C TYR A 46 -5.73 25.79 0.25
N GLU A 47 -5.69 26.77 1.19
CA GLU A 47 -6.86 27.27 1.91
C GLU A 47 -7.99 27.68 0.94
N LYS A 48 -7.69 28.52 -0.05
CA LYS A 48 -8.65 28.94 -1.09
C LYS A 48 -9.23 27.80 -1.90
N ALA A 49 -8.46 26.71 -2.11
CA ALA A 49 -8.94 25.54 -2.81
C ALA A 49 -9.93 24.75 -1.96
N MET A 50 -9.70 24.68 -0.63
CA MET A 50 -10.55 23.99 0.32
C MET A 50 -11.86 24.71 0.64
N GLU A 51 -11.95 26.05 0.40
CA GLU A 51 -13.17 26.82 0.57
C GLU A 51 -14.26 26.50 -0.47
N LYS A 52 -13.93 25.82 -1.56
CA LYS A 52 -14.90 25.45 -2.61
C LYS A 52 -15.84 24.37 -2.08
N LYS A 53 -17.15 24.55 -2.33
CA LYS A 53 -18.16 23.53 -2.06
C LYS A 53 -17.80 22.22 -2.77
N ASP A 54 -18.01 21.11 -2.11
CA ASP A 54 -17.76 19.74 -2.62
C ASP A 54 -16.28 19.31 -2.72
N THR A 55 -15.36 20.04 -2.10
CA THR A 55 -13.96 19.60 -2.02
C THR A 55 -13.85 18.50 -0.94
N ARG A 56 -13.44 17.30 -1.35
CA ARG A 56 -13.14 16.21 -0.42
C ARG A 56 -11.91 16.56 0.42
N LEU A 57 -12.01 16.40 1.74
CA LEU A 57 -10.87 16.61 2.63
C LEU A 57 -9.74 15.62 2.30
N PRO A 58 -8.48 16.10 2.23
CA PRO A 58 -7.34 15.22 2.07
C PRO A 58 -7.11 14.40 3.34
N GLU A 59 -6.53 13.23 3.20
CA GLU A 59 -6.14 12.41 4.37
C GLU A 59 -4.92 12.99 5.06
N MET A 60 -4.01 13.57 4.29
CA MET A 60 -2.73 14.08 4.77
C MET A 60 -2.31 15.31 3.96
N VAL A 61 -1.72 16.27 4.64
CA VAL A 61 -1.06 17.43 4.04
C VAL A 61 0.43 17.34 4.37
N ILE A 62 1.26 17.27 3.34
CA ILE A 62 2.72 17.19 3.45
C ILE A 62 3.28 18.56 3.09
N VAL A 63 4.10 19.11 3.97
CA VAL A 63 4.61 20.49 3.88
C VAL A 63 6.13 20.48 3.74
N ASN A 64 6.63 21.08 2.66
CA ASN A 64 8.03 21.50 2.57
C ASN A 64 8.17 22.89 3.21
N SER A 65 8.81 22.92 4.37
CA SER A 65 8.87 24.11 5.21
C SER A 65 9.82 25.20 4.69
N GLU A 66 10.77 24.86 3.83
CA GLU A 66 11.79 25.79 3.35
C GLU A 66 11.22 26.95 2.51
N ASN A 67 10.13 26.69 1.79
CA ASN A 67 9.52 27.64 0.89
C ASN A 67 8.36 28.43 1.52
N ILE A 68 8.20 28.36 2.85
CA ILE A 68 7.09 29.00 3.57
C ILE A 68 7.62 30.06 4.52
N ASP A 69 7.00 31.22 4.49
CA ASP A 69 7.29 32.29 5.45
C ASP A 69 6.60 32.04 6.81
N TRP A 70 7.33 31.42 7.72
CA TRP A 70 6.87 31.13 9.08
C TRP A 70 6.96 32.31 10.04
N THR A 71 7.37 33.50 9.58
CA THR A 71 7.45 34.69 10.44
C THR A 71 6.07 35.18 10.86
N THR A 72 5.02 34.83 10.09
CA THR A 72 3.63 35.10 10.44
C THR A 72 2.98 33.89 11.08
N VAL A 73 2.11 34.15 12.06
CA VAL A 73 1.37 33.09 12.75
C VAL A 73 0.21 32.52 11.88
N LYS A 74 -0.16 33.24 10.82
CA LYS A 74 -1.32 32.92 9.99
C LYS A 74 -1.24 31.49 9.44
N ASP A 75 -0.17 31.15 8.77
CA ASP A 75 0.00 29.84 8.12
C ASP A 75 -0.01 28.68 9.14
N THR A 76 0.57 28.93 10.33
CA THR A 76 0.49 27.95 11.44
C THR A 76 -0.95 27.71 11.90
N VAL A 77 -1.76 28.79 12.00
CA VAL A 77 -3.15 28.67 12.43
C VAL A 77 -3.99 27.92 11.38
N GLU A 78 -3.74 28.16 10.09
CA GLU A 78 -4.45 27.45 9.03
C GLU A 78 -4.13 25.94 9.04
N LEU A 79 -2.86 25.58 9.22
CA LEU A 79 -2.48 24.17 9.37
C LEU A 79 -3.05 23.54 10.66
N GLN A 80 -3.17 24.30 11.75
CA GLN A 80 -3.80 23.82 12.96
C GLN A 80 -5.29 23.47 12.70
N LYS A 81 -6.03 24.28 11.93
CA LYS A 81 -7.41 23.97 11.55
C LYS A 81 -7.52 22.64 10.78
N CYS A 82 -6.52 22.30 9.95
CA CYS A 82 -6.48 20.99 9.28
C CYS A 82 -6.52 19.86 10.31
N THR A 83 -5.73 19.95 11.39
CA THR A 83 -5.71 18.91 12.43
C THR A 83 -7.04 18.82 13.20
N GLU A 84 -7.74 19.94 13.38
CA GLU A 84 -9.07 19.96 14.00
C GLU A 84 -10.11 19.25 13.14
N GLN A 85 -9.93 19.24 11.82
CA GLN A 85 -10.74 18.52 10.84
C GLN A 85 -10.34 17.05 10.66
N GLY A 86 -9.35 16.56 11.40
CA GLY A 86 -8.88 15.19 11.29
C GLY A 86 -7.85 14.95 10.17
N ILE A 87 -7.33 16.02 9.53
CA ILE A 87 -6.33 15.93 8.49
C ILE A 87 -4.95 15.80 9.14
N HIS A 88 -4.21 14.75 8.79
CA HIS A 88 -2.86 14.56 9.29
C HIS A 88 -1.87 15.51 8.60
N LEU A 89 -0.91 16.03 9.36
CA LEU A 89 0.15 16.89 8.84
C LEU A 89 1.49 16.17 8.85
N VAL A 90 2.30 16.40 7.83
CA VAL A 90 3.69 15.97 7.75
C VAL A 90 4.55 17.18 7.40
N PHE A 91 5.39 17.61 8.31
CA PHE A 91 6.46 18.54 8.01
C PHE A 91 7.65 17.72 7.50
N ALA A 92 7.82 17.70 6.19
CA ALA A 92 8.84 16.88 5.50
C ALA A 92 10.27 17.33 5.80
N ASN A 93 10.44 18.58 6.17
CA ASN A 93 11.61 19.21 6.72
C ASN A 93 11.18 20.32 7.70
N LEU A 94 12.11 20.90 8.44
CA LEU A 94 11.84 21.99 9.35
C LEU A 94 12.54 23.28 8.87
N PRO A 95 11.95 24.47 9.09
CA PRO A 95 12.62 25.71 8.82
C PRO A 95 13.77 25.96 9.81
N ASP A 96 14.60 26.92 9.50
CA ASP A 96 15.70 27.32 10.38
C ASP A 96 15.24 27.55 11.84
N VAL A 97 16.06 27.12 12.79
CA VAL A 97 15.77 27.21 14.23
C VAL A 97 15.45 28.64 14.68
N SER A 98 16.07 29.64 14.07
CA SER A 98 15.79 31.05 14.36
C SER A 98 14.35 31.46 14.03
N VAL A 99 13.77 30.84 13.01
CA VAL A 99 12.36 31.01 12.63
C VAL A 99 11.44 30.28 13.62
N ILE A 100 11.77 29.03 13.96
CA ILE A 100 11.02 28.26 14.95
C ILE A 100 10.96 28.99 16.30
N LYS A 101 12.08 29.54 16.77
CA LYS A 101 12.16 30.32 18.01
C LYS A 101 11.20 31.51 18.07
N LYS A 102 10.93 32.14 16.95
CA LYS A 102 10.05 33.33 16.84
C LYS A 102 8.56 32.99 16.75
N ASN A 103 8.21 31.73 16.46
CA ASN A 103 6.82 31.30 16.28
C ASN A 103 6.41 30.26 17.31
N GLN A 104 5.97 30.73 18.49
CA GLN A 104 5.55 29.85 19.58
C GLN A 104 4.42 28.90 19.20
N LYS A 105 3.45 29.34 18.36
CA LYS A 105 2.36 28.48 17.89
C LYS A 105 2.87 27.36 16.99
N PHE A 106 3.90 27.63 16.20
CA PHE A 106 4.52 26.61 15.35
C PHE A 106 5.26 25.57 16.21
N MET A 107 6.00 26.00 17.25
CA MET A 107 6.59 25.09 18.23
C MET A 107 5.51 24.20 18.90
N GLU A 108 4.40 24.80 19.28
CA GLU A 108 3.28 24.07 19.88
C GLU A 108 2.67 23.07 18.91
N LEU A 109 2.45 23.46 17.64
CA LEU A 109 1.94 22.58 16.57
C LEU A 109 2.86 21.35 16.37
N LEU A 110 4.16 21.57 16.32
CA LEU A 110 5.18 20.51 16.22
C LEU A 110 5.36 19.68 17.50
N GLY A 111 4.85 20.13 18.64
CA GLY A 111 5.07 19.49 19.95
C GLY A 111 6.48 19.72 20.49
N ILE A 112 7.12 20.80 20.12
CA ILE A 112 8.43 21.21 20.66
C ILE A 112 8.21 21.98 21.97
N LYS A 113 8.76 21.46 23.06
CA LYS A 113 8.72 22.13 24.38
C LYS A 113 9.84 23.16 24.53
N LYS A 114 11.03 22.82 24.05
CA LYS A 114 12.24 23.63 24.21
C LYS A 114 13.25 23.31 23.12
N ILE A 115 13.96 24.30 22.66
CA ILE A 115 15.15 24.16 21.81
C ILE A 115 16.35 24.04 22.76
N THR A 116 17.05 22.93 22.72
CA THR A 116 18.19 22.62 23.58
C THR A 116 19.48 23.18 22.98
N ALA A 117 19.67 22.98 21.67
CA ALA A 117 20.76 23.55 20.90
C ALA A 117 20.29 23.80 19.44
N ASP A 118 20.90 24.78 18.78
CA ASP A 118 20.59 25.10 17.38
C ASP A 118 21.12 24.03 16.45
N GLN A 119 22.21 23.37 16.82
CA GLN A 119 22.78 22.21 16.13
C GLN A 119 23.45 21.28 17.14
N VAL A 120 23.37 20.00 16.90
CA VAL A 120 24.10 18.95 17.59
C VAL A 120 24.57 17.92 16.58
N THR A 121 25.84 17.53 16.68
CA THR A 121 26.39 16.41 15.92
C THR A 121 26.23 15.13 16.73
N VAL A 122 25.74 14.07 16.08
CA VAL A 122 25.52 12.77 16.69
C VAL A 122 26.43 11.73 16.07
N LYS A 123 26.81 10.70 16.82
CA LYS A 123 27.68 9.61 16.37
C LYS A 123 26.94 8.45 15.73
N GLY A 124 25.62 8.51 15.68
CA GLY A 124 24.79 7.46 15.11
C GLY A 124 23.31 7.78 15.22
N MET A 125 22.48 6.89 14.72
CA MET A 125 21.02 7.02 14.69
C MET A 125 20.34 5.73 15.17
N ASP A 126 19.35 5.88 16.03
CA ASP A 126 18.44 4.82 16.44
C ASP A 126 17.06 5.01 15.79
N LEU A 127 16.59 4.01 15.04
CA LEU A 127 15.23 3.92 14.55
C LEU A 127 14.43 3.00 15.46
N TYR A 128 13.39 3.52 16.09
CA TYR A 128 12.52 2.72 16.94
C TYR A 128 11.46 1.97 16.14
N ALA A 129 11.04 0.82 16.67
CA ALA A 129 9.93 0.05 16.13
C ALA A 129 8.65 0.91 16.00
N ASN A 130 7.77 0.53 15.09
CA ASN A 130 6.46 1.09 14.78
C ASN A 130 6.42 2.27 13.77
N LEU A 131 7.53 2.72 13.20
CA LEU A 131 7.47 3.59 12.03
C LEU A 131 7.76 2.78 10.76
N MET A 132 8.83 2.00 10.78
CA MET A 132 9.21 1.04 9.75
C MET A 132 9.51 -0.29 10.42
N LEU A 133 9.86 -1.31 9.65
CA LEU A 133 10.45 -2.55 10.18
C LEU A 133 11.75 -2.19 10.90
N GLY A 134 11.64 -1.89 12.18
CA GLY A 134 12.74 -1.28 12.90
C GLY A 134 12.79 -1.72 14.34
N GLY A 135 13.41 -0.90 15.17
CA GLY A 135 13.87 -1.19 16.49
C GLY A 135 15.37 -1.44 16.44
N GLU A 136 16.04 -0.86 15.44
CA GLU A 136 17.44 -1.10 15.14
C GLU A 136 18.26 0.17 15.31
N ASN A 137 19.50 -0.01 15.69
CA ASN A 137 20.53 0.99 15.54
C ASN A 137 20.91 1.03 14.05
N ILE A 138 20.52 2.07 13.35
CA ILE A 138 20.79 2.22 11.92
C ILE A 138 22.27 2.44 11.69
N TYR A 139 22.90 3.21 12.57
CA TYR A 139 24.31 3.54 12.50
C TYR A 139 24.83 3.96 13.86
N GLU A 140 25.97 3.43 14.25
CA GLU A 140 26.73 3.91 15.38
C GLU A 140 28.23 3.88 15.02
N ALA A 141 28.90 5.03 15.07
CA ALA A 141 30.30 5.12 14.79
C ALA A 141 31.12 4.40 15.87
N LYS A 142 31.95 3.46 15.46
CA LYS A 142 33.03 2.90 16.28
C LYS A 142 34.25 3.82 16.19
N LYS A 143 35.12 3.82 17.23
CA LYS A 143 36.32 4.66 17.26
C LYS A 143 37.19 4.62 15.99
N GLN A 144 37.12 3.55 15.21
CA GLN A 144 37.85 3.40 13.94
C GLN A 144 37.14 4.00 12.73
N GLU A 145 35.90 4.47 12.91
CA GLU A 145 35.03 4.98 11.84
C GLU A 145 34.71 6.49 11.97
N GLU A 146 35.47 7.22 12.83
CA GLU A 146 35.28 8.67 13.03
C GLU A 146 35.28 9.47 11.72
N LYS A 147 36.02 9.00 10.71
CA LYS A 147 36.03 9.60 9.38
C LYS A 147 34.70 9.44 8.65
N LYS A 148 34.00 8.31 8.84
CA LYS A 148 32.66 8.09 8.25
C LYS A 148 31.58 8.95 8.94
N MET A 149 31.75 9.28 10.21
CA MET A 149 30.84 10.20 10.91
C MET A 149 30.86 11.60 10.31
N GLN A 150 32.05 12.09 9.94
CA GLN A 150 32.20 13.39 9.29
C GLN A 150 31.57 13.37 7.89
N ASP A 151 31.69 12.23 7.18
CA ASP A 151 31.12 12.06 5.85
C ASP A 151 29.58 11.95 5.85
N LEU A 152 28.96 11.57 6.98
CA LEU A 152 27.50 11.43 7.10
C LEU A 152 26.80 12.72 7.58
N GLU A 153 27.54 13.75 7.93
CA GLU A 153 27.02 15.08 8.37
C GLU A 153 25.82 15.01 9.35
N LEU A 154 25.88 14.07 10.32
CA LEU A 154 24.79 13.83 11.28
C LEU A 154 24.64 15.00 12.25
N THR A 155 24.29 16.17 11.71
CA THR A 155 24.16 17.41 12.47
C THR A 155 22.79 18.01 12.19
N PHE A 156 22.02 18.21 13.26
CA PHE A 156 20.66 18.76 13.19
C PHE A 156 20.27 19.47 14.49
N PRO A 157 19.19 20.29 14.51
CA PRO A 157 18.70 20.96 15.70
C PRO A 157 18.29 20.00 16.81
N TRP A 158 18.58 20.35 18.06
CA TRP A 158 18.21 19.55 19.23
C TRP A 158 16.97 20.10 19.92
N PHE A 159 15.86 19.39 19.78
CA PHE A 159 14.58 19.72 20.40
C PHE A 159 14.27 18.80 21.58
N LYS A 160 13.70 19.39 22.64
CA LYS A 160 13.03 18.65 23.71
C LYS A 160 11.54 18.67 23.43
N LEU A 161 10.92 17.51 23.32
CA LEU A 161 9.52 17.37 22.99
C LEU A 161 8.60 17.58 24.20
N ALA A 162 7.37 18.02 23.94
CA ALA A 162 6.29 18.15 24.91
C ALA A 162 5.62 16.79 25.18
N GLY A 163 4.72 16.75 26.17
CA GLY A 163 3.84 15.58 26.36
C GLY A 163 2.92 15.34 25.14
N GLY A 164 2.52 14.10 24.95
CA GLY A 164 1.67 13.70 23.80
C GLY A 164 2.43 13.53 22.49
N THR A 165 3.77 13.50 22.54
CA THR A 165 4.63 13.20 21.40
C THR A 165 5.19 11.77 21.47
N LYS A 166 5.49 11.19 20.32
CA LYS A 166 6.16 9.90 20.15
C LYS A 166 7.33 10.08 19.20
N ALA A 167 8.53 9.73 19.64
CA ALA A 167 9.72 9.73 18.79
C ALA A 167 9.87 8.40 18.08
N TYR A 168 10.28 8.46 16.80
CA TYR A 168 10.54 7.30 15.95
C TYR A 168 12.02 7.14 15.62
N MET A 169 12.74 8.25 15.49
CA MET A 169 14.17 8.25 15.22
C MET A 169 14.87 9.27 16.10
N LYS A 170 16.01 8.89 16.67
CA LYS A 170 16.83 9.74 17.53
C LYS A 170 18.29 9.62 17.18
N GLY A 171 19.01 10.71 17.31
CA GLY A 171 20.45 10.70 17.24
C GLY A 171 21.09 10.17 18.52
N ILE A 172 22.20 9.45 18.39
CA ILE A 172 23.02 8.98 19.50
C ILE A 172 24.06 10.06 19.80
N PRO A 173 23.96 10.81 20.90
CA PRO A 173 24.91 11.87 21.19
C PRO A 173 26.29 11.31 21.59
N GLU A 174 27.32 12.13 21.49
CA GLU A 174 28.66 11.75 21.97
C GLU A 174 28.70 11.53 23.47
N ASP A 175 27.91 12.34 24.22
CA ASP A 175 27.79 12.20 25.68
C ASP A 175 26.96 10.97 26.04
N SER A 176 27.67 9.89 26.41
CA SER A 176 27.07 8.61 26.82
C SER A 176 26.37 8.64 28.18
N THR A 177 26.44 9.76 28.94
CA THR A 177 25.77 9.90 30.25
C THR A 177 24.30 10.29 30.10
N LEU A 178 23.89 10.79 28.94
CA LEU A 178 22.52 11.16 28.65
C LEU A 178 21.60 9.95 28.56
N LYS A 179 20.41 10.09 29.15
CA LYS A 179 19.36 9.07 29.02
C LYS A 179 18.77 9.09 27.60
N VAL A 180 18.36 7.94 27.10
CA VAL A 180 17.74 7.80 25.76
C VAL A 180 16.57 8.77 25.56
N GLN A 181 15.80 9.09 26.61
CA GLN A 181 14.72 10.07 26.55
C GLN A 181 15.18 11.49 26.24
N GLU A 182 16.45 11.79 26.52
CA GLU A 182 17.07 13.11 26.33
C GLU A 182 17.81 13.24 25.01
N HIS A 183 17.96 12.13 24.26
CA HIS A 183 18.64 12.14 22.98
C HIS A 183 17.94 13.06 21.96
N PRO A 184 18.72 13.71 21.06
CA PRO A 184 18.17 14.56 20.00
C PRO A 184 17.20 13.76 19.12
N VAL A 185 16.06 14.37 18.80
CA VAL A 185 15.02 13.70 18.00
C VAL A 185 15.10 14.13 16.54
N ALA A 186 15.08 13.14 15.64
CA ALA A 186 15.09 13.34 14.19
C ALA A 186 13.70 13.17 13.57
N ILE A 187 12.93 12.15 13.96
CA ILE A 187 11.57 11.94 13.46
C ILE A 187 10.64 11.70 14.64
N TRP A 188 9.53 12.44 14.69
CA TRP A 188 8.52 12.28 15.73
C TRP A 188 7.12 12.65 15.24
N ARG A 189 6.13 12.33 16.06
CA ARG A 189 4.78 12.86 15.91
C ARG A 189 4.24 13.46 17.19
N LYS A 190 3.31 14.39 17.05
CA LYS A 190 2.43 14.90 18.10
C LYS A 190 1.00 14.44 17.84
N SER A 191 0.31 13.99 18.88
CA SER A 191 -1.13 13.73 18.82
C SER A 191 -1.92 15.00 19.13
N THR A 192 -2.94 15.31 18.33
CA THR A 192 -3.79 16.50 18.49
C THR A 192 -5.23 16.15 18.91
N GLY A 193 -5.50 14.90 19.23
CA GLY A 193 -6.86 14.38 19.50
C GLY A 193 -7.50 13.80 18.24
N ASN A 194 -7.61 14.56 17.16
CA ASN A 194 -8.25 14.11 15.91
C ASN A 194 -7.25 13.73 14.81
N ALA A 195 -6.01 14.18 14.91
CA ALA A 195 -5.00 13.96 13.89
C ALA A 195 -3.60 13.82 14.50
N TYR A 196 -2.64 13.45 13.66
CA TYR A 196 -1.23 13.46 13.99
C TYR A 196 -0.50 14.55 13.19
N VAL A 197 0.49 15.16 13.86
CA VAL A 197 1.44 16.07 13.23
C VAL A 197 2.80 15.41 13.30
N PHE A 198 3.30 14.98 12.15
CA PHE A 198 4.64 14.39 12.00
C PHE A 198 5.64 15.48 11.67
N ALA A 199 6.86 15.33 12.17
CA ALA A 199 7.96 16.24 11.87
C ALA A 199 9.25 15.46 11.60
N VAL A 200 9.95 15.88 10.55
CA VAL A 200 11.24 15.36 10.11
C VAL A 200 12.28 16.46 10.27
N ASN A 201 13.24 16.22 11.15
CA ASN A 201 14.33 17.13 11.49
C ASN A 201 15.62 16.67 10.80
N GLY A 202 15.72 16.94 9.51
CA GLY A 202 16.80 16.53 8.60
C GLY A 202 16.27 16.29 7.20
N ASP A 203 17.14 15.87 6.29
CA ASP A 203 16.90 15.80 4.83
C ASP A 203 16.41 14.42 4.35
N TYR A 204 15.87 13.60 5.27
CA TYR A 204 15.46 12.20 5.01
C TYR A 204 14.30 12.04 4.02
N MET A 205 13.68 13.14 3.60
CA MET A 205 12.53 13.15 2.68
C MET A 205 12.90 13.53 1.25
N GLU A 206 14.18 13.75 0.95
CA GLU A 206 14.63 14.25 -0.36
C GLU A 206 14.94 13.15 -1.38
N ASP A 207 15.02 11.89 -0.93
CA ASP A 207 15.32 10.72 -1.73
C ASP A 207 14.33 9.55 -1.47
N GLU A 208 14.65 8.36 -1.95
CA GLU A 208 13.82 7.16 -1.80
C GLU A 208 13.56 6.77 -0.34
N THR A 209 14.35 7.22 0.61
CA THR A 209 14.12 7.03 2.06
C THR A 209 12.77 7.61 2.47
N GLY A 210 12.39 8.74 1.86
CA GLY A 210 11.11 9.39 2.07
C GLY A 210 9.90 8.50 1.73
N LEU A 211 10.01 7.59 0.77
CA LEU A 211 8.93 6.63 0.43
C LEU A 211 8.59 5.72 1.62
N GLY A 212 9.63 5.20 2.27
CA GLY A 212 9.48 4.36 3.46
C GLY A 212 8.92 5.14 4.66
N ILE A 213 9.45 6.35 4.89
CA ILE A 213 9.03 7.22 5.99
C ILE A 213 7.54 7.60 5.85
N LEU A 214 7.10 8.05 4.67
CA LEU A 214 5.69 8.37 4.39
C LEU A 214 4.77 7.16 4.56
N THR A 215 5.21 5.99 4.12
CA THR A 215 4.45 4.74 4.32
C THR A 215 4.30 4.42 5.81
N GLY A 216 5.36 4.54 6.59
CA GLY A 216 5.33 4.37 8.04
C GLY A 216 4.43 5.39 8.75
N MET A 217 4.49 6.66 8.34
CA MET A 217 3.61 7.71 8.88
C MET A 217 2.14 7.43 8.56
N LEU A 218 1.83 7.01 7.33
CA LEU A 218 0.46 6.64 6.96
C LEU A 218 -0.03 5.43 7.76
N TYR A 219 0.83 4.42 7.98
CA TYR A 219 0.51 3.26 8.80
C TYR A 219 0.15 3.64 10.24
N GLU A 220 0.86 4.61 10.85
CA GLU A 220 0.55 5.12 12.20
C GLU A 220 -0.82 5.81 12.30
N THR A 221 -1.40 6.25 11.18
CA THR A 221 -2.71 6.90 11.16
C THR A 221 -3.88 5.93 11.02
N ARG A 222 -3.64 4.63 10.86
CA ARG A 222 -4.64 3.61 10.56
C ARG A 222 -4.42 2.35 11.38
N ASP A 223 -5.50 1.63 11.68
CA ASP A 223 -5.43 0.33 12.36
C ASP A 223 -4.82 -0.74 11.44
N TYR A 224 -4.99 -0.60 10.15
CA TYR A 224 -4.39 -1.48 9.14
C TYR A 224 -4.14 -0.74 7.82
N LEU A 225 -3.14 -1.19 7.07
CA LEU A 225 -2.80 -0.65 5.76
C LEU A 225 -2.71 -1.80 4.75
N ILE A 226 -3.80 -2.03 4.04
CA ILE A 226 -3.88 -3.01 2.94
C ILE A 226 -4.47 -2.29 1.73
N TYR A 227 -3.85 -2.45 0.57
CA TYR A 227 -4.37 -1.92 -0.69
C TYR A 227 -3.99 -2.83 -1.86
N PRO A 228 -4.85 -2.93 -2.89
CA PRO A 228 -4.52 -3.72 -4.07
C PRO A 228 -3.51 -2.98 -4.95
N VAL A 229 -2.41 -3.63 -5.31
CA VAL A 229 -1.43 -3.11 -6.28
C VAL A 229 -2.07 -3.08 -7.67
N VAL A 230 -2.73 -4.17 -8.03
CA VAL A 230 -3.62 -4.26 -9.19
C VAL A 230 -5.03 -4.40 -8.63
N ASN A 231 -5.90 -3.42 -8.86
CA ASN A 231 -7.28 -3.46 -8.36
C ASN A 231 -8.12 -4.42 -9.23
N ALA A 232 -7.76 -5.68 -9.19
CA ALA A 232 -8.44 -6.75 -9.92
C ALA A 232 -8.70 -7.93 -8.98
N GLN A 233 -9.83 -8.57 -9.19
CA GLN A 233 -10.22 -9.81 -8.51
C GLN A 233 -10.55 -10.84 -9.57
N ASN A 234 -10.15 -12.08 -9.36
CA ASN A 234 -10.42 -13.18 -10.25
C ASN A 234 -11.06 -14.34 -9.48
N LEU A 235 -12.14 -14.89 -10.02
CA LEU A 235 -12.75 -16.12 -9.55
C LEU A 235 -12.15 -17.29 -10.30
N ILE A 236 -11.47 -18.18 -9.60
CA ILE A 236 -10.89 -19.38 -10.19
C ILE A 236 -11.77 -20.57 -9.82
N ALA A 237 -12.39 -21.21 -10.81
CA ALA A 237 -13.13 -22.42 -10.68
C ALA A 237 -12.20 -23.60 -10.99
N ALA A 238 -11.63 -24.23 -9.96
CA ALA A 238 -10.78 -25.41 -10.12
C ALA A 238 -11.63 -26.65 -10.39
N ASN A 239 -11.11 -27.57 -11.20
CA ASN A 239 -11.78 -28.84 -11.59
C ASN A 239 -13.18 -28.62 -12.22
N PHE A 240 -13.34 -27.57 -12.97
CA PHE A 240 -14.63 -27.23 -13.56
C PHE A 240 -14.51 -26.74 -15.01
N PRO A 241 -15.39 -27.21 -15.90
CA PRO A 241 -16.30 -28.35 -15.69
C PRO A 241 -15.58 -29.70 -15.73
N VAL A 242 -16.14 -30.70 -15.05
CA VAL A 242 -15.83 -32.12 -15.30
C VAL A 242 -16.66 -32.57 -16.49
N LEU A 243 -16.05 -33.28 -17.45
CA LEU A 243 -16.69 -33.65 -18.70
C LEU A 243 -17.03 -35.15 -18.78
N THR A 244 -16.96 -35.85 -17.64
CA THR A 244 -17.31 -37.26 -17.49
C THR A 244 -18.39 -37.43 -16.44
N GLU A 245 -19.20 -38.47 -16.59
CA GLU A 245 -20.18 -38.92 -15.61
C GLU A 245 -19.47 -39.87 -14.61
N GLU A 246 -18.78 -39.28 -13.63
CA GLU A 246 -18.10 -39.98 -12.54
C GLU A 246 -18.95 -39.93 -11.28
N ASN A 247 -18.75 -40.93 -10.37
CA ASN A 247 -19.47 -41.04 -9.09
C ASN A 247 -21.02 -41.02 -9.26
N THR A 248 -21.53 -41.66 -10.31
CA THR A 248 -22.94 -41.59 -10.70
C THR A 248 -23.90 -41.98 -9.58
N ALA A 249 -23.57 -43.03 -8.79
CA ALA A 249 -24.41 -43.49 -7.67
C ALA A 249 -24.51 -42.42 -6.58
N GLN A 250 -23.39 -41.80 -6.19
CA GLN A 250 -23.35 -40.78 -5.16
C GLN A 250 -24.01 -39.48 -5.64
N MET A 251 -23.81 -39.09 -6.92
CA MET A 251 -24.48 -37.96 -7.50
C MET A 251 -26.00 -38.11 -7.53
N GLN A 252 -26.48 -39.33 -7.84
CA GLN A 252 -27.90 -39.63 -7.82
C GLN A 252 -28.46 -39.64 -6.39
N GLU A 253 -27.71 -40.14 -5.41
CA GLU A 253 -28.13 -40.17 -4.00
C GLU A 253 -28.23 -38.75 -3.42
N ILE A 254 -27.23 -37.86 -3.67
CA ILE A 254 -27.15 -36.55 -3.05
C ILE A 254 -28.00 -35.54 -3.81
N TYR A 255 -27.93 -35.52 -5.14
CA TYR A 255 -28.55 -34.49 -5.96
C TYR A 255 -29.76 -34.97 -6.78
N GLY A 256 -30.03 -36.27 -6.81
CA GLY A 256 -31.07 -36.82 -7.67
C GLY A 256 -30.81 -36.62 -9.16
N ASN A 257 -29.55 -36.38 -9.55
CA ASN A 257 -29.20 -35.96 -10.92
C ASN A 257 -27.79 -36.41 -11.30
N THR A 258 -27.42 -36.22 -12.58
CA THR A 258 -26.07 -36.53 -13.06
C THR A 258 -25.11 -35.38 -12.77
N ALA A 259 -23.79 -35.64 -12.77
CA ALA A 259 -22.75 -34.61 -12.60
C ALA A 259 -22.86 -33.52 -13.65
N THR A 260 -23.10 -33.89 -14.91
CA THR A 260 -23.28 -32.94 -16.03
C THR A 260 -24.47 -32.02 -15.82
N ALA A 261 -25.61 -32.55 -15.36
CA ALA A 261 -26.80 -31.75 -15.10
C ALA A 261 -26.59 -30.82 -13.89
N VAL A 262 -25.96 -31.27 -12.80
CA VAL A 262 -25.62 -30.44 -11.65
C VAL A 262 -24.68 -29.31 -12.04
N ASN A 263 -23.64 -29.60 -12.82
CA ASN A 263 -22.71 -28.60 -13.32
C ASN A 263 -23.42 -27.54 -14.17
N ARG A 264 -24.30 -27.95 -15.06
CA ARG A 264 -25.00 -27.05 -15.98
C ARG A 264 -26.09 -26.22 -15.28
N ASP A 265 -26.89 -26.83 -14.44
CA ASP A 265 -28.14 -26.26 -13.94
C ASP A 265 -27.96 -25.57 -12.58
N ILE A 266 -26.91 -25.90 -11.81
CA ILE A 266 -26.65 -25.37 -10.47
C ILE A 266 -25.32 -24.64 -10.40
N ILE A 267 -24.21 -25.31 -10.74
CA ILE A 267 -22.87 -24.75 -10.47
C ILE A 267 -22.57 -23.59 -11.41
N TRP A 268 -22.77 -23.76 -12.73
CA TRP A 268 -22.50 -22.68 -13.68
C TRP A 268 -23.34 -21.43 -13.45
N PRO A 269 -24.66 -21.48 -13.27
CA PRO A 269 -25.45 -20.28 -12.96
C PRO A 269 -25.02 -19.58 -11.67
N SER A 270 -24.59 -20.35 -10.67
CA SER A 270 -24.07 -19.82 -9.40
C SER A 270 -22.77 -19.04 -9.62
N PHE A 271 -21.84 -19.58 -10.39
CA PHE A 271 -20.60 -18.88 -10.75
C PHE A 271 -20.89 -17.61 -11.57
N ALA A 272 -21.71 -17.73 -12.58
CA ALA A 272 -22.09 -16.60 -13.43
C ALA A 272 -22.69 -15.45 -12.60
N SER A 273 -23.60 -15.78 -11.68
CA SER A 273 -24.20 -14.79 -10.79
C SER A 273 -23.19 -14.09 -9.87
N VAL A 274 -22.24 -14.83 -9.32
CA VAL A 274 -21.22 -14.25 -8.41
C VAL A 274 -20.26 -13.36 -9.16
N TYR A 275 -19.72 -13.82 -10.29
CA TYR A 275 -18.71 -13.09 -11.02
C TYR A 275 -19.29 -11.84 -11.68
N GLU A 276 -20.50 -11.93 -12.28
CA GLU A 276 -21.18 -10.77 -12.89
C GLU A 276 -21.53 -9.70 -11.84
N LYS A 277 -22.14 -10.11 -10.74
CA LYS A 277 -22.56 -9.18 -9.67
C LYS A 277 -21.38 -8.41 -9.05
N ASN A 278 -20.21 -9.04 -8.98
CA ASN A 278 -19.04 -8.46 -8.35
C ASN A 278 -17.98 -7.97 -9.36
N HIS A 279 -18.28 -8.01 -10.66
CA HIS A 279 -17.35 -7.61 -11.72
C HIS A 279 -15.98 -8.29 -11.62
N LEU A 280 -15.99 -9.60 -11.36
CA LEU A 280 -14.76 -10.39 -11.21
C LEU A 280 -14.23 -10.84 -12.58
N GLY A 281 -12.93 -11.12 -12.69
CA GLY A 281 -12.42 -11.99 -13.73
C GLY A 281 -12.88 -13.43 -13.50
N LEU A 282 -12.92 -14.27 -14.53
CA LEU A 282 -13.25 -15.68 -14.45
C LEU A 282 -12.16 -16.51 -15.08
N THR A 283 -11.65 -17.50 -14.36
CA THR A 283 -10.75 -18.52 -14.90
C THR A 283 -11.30 -19.90 -14.55
N CYS A 284 -11.58 -20.73 -15.55
CA CYS A 284 -12.03 -22.10 -15.34
C CYS A 284 -10.90 -23.08 -15.64
N MET A 285 -10.48 -23.87 -14.64
CA MET A 285 -9.51 -24.94 -14.76
C MET A 285 -10.24 -26.21 -15.13
N LEU A 286 -10.26 -26.52 -16.43
CA LEU A 286 -11.00 -27.63 -17.00
C LEU A 286 -10.40 -28.97 -16.52
N ALA A 287 -11.28 -29.88 -16.11
CA ALA A 287 -10.95 -31.26 -15.79
C ALA A 287 -11.76 -32.19 -16.69
N PRO A 288 -11.28 -32.54 -17.88
CA PRO A 288 -11.99 -33.47 -18.75
C PRO A 288 -12.42 -34.72 -18.03
N LYS A 289 -11.57 -35.19 -17.12
CA LYS A 289 -11.74 -36.40 -16.34
C LYS A 289 -10.97 -36.30 -15.01
N LEU A 290 -11.48 -36.87 -13.93
CA LEU A 290 -10.80 -36.93 -12.63
C LEU A 290 -10.25 -38.32 -12.35
N ASP A 291 -11.02 -39.38 -12.65
CA ASP A 291 -10.57 -40.78 -12.49
C ASP A 291 -10.05 -41.35 -13.82
N TYR A 292 -8.71 -41.36 -13.97
CA TYR A 292 -8.02 -41.87 -15.15
C TYR A 292 -7.93 -43.39 -15.21
N SER A 293 -8.30 -44.08 -14.13
CA SER A 293 -8.50 -45.54 -14.14
C SER A 293 -9.83 -45.96 -14.75
N SER A 294 -10.81 -45.09 -14.78
CA SER A 294 -12.12 -45.30 -15.38
C SER A 294 -12.03 -45.35 -16.92
N THR A 295 -12.84 -46.21 -17.54
CA THR A 295 -12.98 -46.28 -19.00
C THR A 295 -13.93 -45.25 -19.57
N THR A 296 -14.58 -44.43 -18.76
CA THR A 296 -15.50 -43.40 -19.16
C THR A 296 -14.76 -42.31 -19.99
N LYS A 297 -15.37 -41.92 -21.12
CA LYS A 297 -14.77 -40.91 -22.03
C LYS A 297 -15.38 -39.54 -21.77
N PRO A 298 -14.57 -38.47 -21.80
CA PRO A 298 -15.08 -37.11 -21.72
C PRO A 298 -16.04 -36.74 -22.86
N ASP A 299 -17.09 -35.99 -22.53
CA ASP A 299 -18.07 -35.51 -23.49
C ASP A 299 -17.57 -34.25 -24.21
N GLY A 300 -17.21 -34.40 -25.49
CA GLY A 300 -16.76 -33.29 -26.32
C GLY A 300 -17.84 -32.27 -26.66
N SER A 301 -19.14 -32.63 -26.59
CA SER A 301 -20.22 -31.66 -26.80
C SER A 301 -20.34 -30.70 -25.60
N MET A 302 -20.17 -31.20 -24.41
CA MET A 302 -20.16 -30.40 -23.20
C MET A 302 -18.90 -29.52 -23.10
N LEU A 303 -17.76 -29.97 -23.62
CA LEU A 303 -16.58 -29.13 -23.75
C LEU A 303 -16.88 -27.88 -24.58
N ASN A 304 -17.41 -28.05 -25.79
CA ASN A 304 -17.79 -26.95 -26.67
C ASN A 304 -18.79 -25.99 -26.01
N TYR A 305 -19.78 -26.55 -25.31
CA TYR A 305 -20.77 -25.77 -24.59
C TYR A 305 -20.11 -24.85 -23.53
N TYR A 306 -19.29 -25.39 -22.65
CA TYR A 306 -18.66 -24.59 -21.58
C TYR A 306 -17.61 -23.62 -22.10
N VAL A 307 -16.77 -24.01 -23.05
CA VAL A 307 -15.78 -23.09 -23.64
C VAL A 307 -16.48 -21.92 -24.31
N LYS A 308 -17.62 -22.12 -24.97
CA LYS A 308 -18.41 -21.04 -25.51
C LYS A 308 -18.94 -20.12 -24.43
N LEU A 309 -19.53 -20.65 -23.37
CA LEU A 309 -20.04 -19.86 -22.24
C LEU A 309 -18.93 -19.06 -21.54
N ILE A 310 -17.77 -19.66 -21.29
CA ILE A 310 -16.62 -18.99 -20.66
C ILE A 310 -16.13 -17.84 -21.56
N ASN A 311 -16.01 -18.07 -22.85
CA ASN A 311 -15.60 -17.04 -23.81
C ASN A 311 -16.61 -15.89 -23.93
N GLU A 312 -17.92 -16.18 -23.94
CA GLU A 312 -18.97 -15.15 -23.93
C GLU A 312 -18.85 -14.24 -22.72
N GLN A 313 -18.35 -14.76 -21.63
CA GLN A 313 -18.10 -14.05 -20.39
C GLN A 313 -16.70 -13.42 -20.30
N LYS A 314 -15.92 -13.47 -21.38
CA LYS A 314 -14.52 -13.02 -21.42
C LYS A 314 -13.64 -13.70 -20.36
N GLY A 315 -14.01 -14.91 -19.98
CA GLY A 315 -13.26 -15.73 -19.04
C GLY A 315 -12.09 -16.43 -19.73
N GLU A 316 -11.17 -16.92 -18.90
CA GLU A 316 -10.02 -17.71 -19.34
C GLU A 316 -10.26 -19.19 -19.08
N THR A 317 -9.61 -20.03 -19.87
CA THR A 317 -9.59 -21.48 -19.67
C THR A 317 -8.18 -21.96 -19.35
N GLY A 318 -8.07 -22.85 -18.39
CA GLY A 318 -6.84 -23.54 -18.02
C GLY A 318 -7.07 -25.05 -17.93
N LEU A 319 -6.02 -25.79 -17.60
CA LEU A 319 -6.08 -27.22 -17.30
C LEU A 319 -5.89 -27.48 -15.82
N SER A 320 -6.67 -28.41 -15.26
CA SER A 320 -6.47 -28.91 -13.91
C SER A 320 -5.57 -30.14 -13.92
N GLY A 321 -4.54 -30.15 -13.10
CA GLY A 321 -3.70 -31.30 -12.81
C GLY A 321 -4.29 -32.28 -11.80
N THR A 322 -5.43 -31.96 -11.18
CA THR A 322 -6.06 -32.83 -10.18
C THR A 322 -6.57 -34.13 -10.77
N CYS A 323 -6.25 -35.25 -10.16
CA CYS A 323 -6.80 -36.57 -10.49
C CYS A 323 -6.91 -37.42 -9.22
N GLU A 324 -7.86 -38.36 -9.23
CA GLU A 324 -8.17 -39.26 -8.08
C GLU A 324 -7.33 -40.52 -8.05
N SER A 325 -6.62 -40.84 -9.13
CA SER A 325 -5.80 -42.06 -9.23
C SER A 325 -4.30 -41.73 -9.15
N GLU A 326 -3.47 -42.76 -8.93
CA GLU A 326 -2.00 -42.66 -8.97
C GLU A 326 -1.45 -42.39 -10.39
N THR A 327 -2.23 -41.75 -11.23
CA THR A 327 -1.86 -41.37 -12.61
C THR A 327 -0.75 -40.35 -12.59
N ASP A 328 0.22 -40.50 -13.48
CA ASP A 328 1.22 -39.46 -13.75
C ASP A 328 0.51 -38.19 -14.25
N VAL A 329 0.66 -37.09 -13.49
CA VAL A 329 0.05 -35.80 -13.80
C VAL A 329 0.48 -35.28 -15.18
N ILE A 330 1.70 -35.54 -15.59
CA ILE A 330 2.21 -35.13 -16.91
C ILE A 330 1.47 -35.87 -18.01
N GLN A 331 1.32 -37.19 -17.86
CA GLN A 331 0.57 -38.01 -18.82
C GLN A 331 -0.90 -37.56 -18.89
N LYS A 332 -1.53 -37.34 -17.72
CA LYS A 332 -2.91 -36.83 -17.64
C LYS A 332 -3.07 -35.53 -18.44
N LEU A 333 -2.19 -34.56 -18.20
CA LEU A 333 -2.26 -33.26 -18.88
C LEU A 333 -2.05 -33.38 -20.39
N GLN A 334 -1.19 -34.30 -20.85
CA GLN A 334 -1.02 -34.59 -22.26
C GLN A 334 -2.30 -35.16 -22.87
N GLU A 335 -2.92 -36.15 -22.23
CA GLU A 335 -4.18 -36.75 -22.68
C GLU A 335 -5.32 -35.72 -22.71
N ASP A 336 -5.43 -34.87 -21.70
CA ASP A 336 -6.42 -33.79 -21.64
C ASP A 336 -6.18 -32.75 -22.75
N GLN A 337 -4.95 -32.38 -22.98
CA GLN A 337 -4.59 -31.45 -24.04
C GLN A 337 -4.91 -32.03 -25.41
N GLU A 338 -4.57 -33.28 -25.68
CA GLU A 338 -4.88 -33.97 -26.94
C GLU A 338 -6.39 -34.07 -27.17
N PHE A 339 -7.15 -34.42 -26.11
CA PHE A 339 -8.61 -34.46 -26.19
C PHE A 339 -9.19 -33.09 -26.56
N MET A 340 -8.73 -32.01 -25.93
CA MET A 340 -9.21 -30.66 -26.18
C MET A 340 -8.81 -30.15 -27.55
N GLN A 341 -7.59 -30.36 -27.99
CA GLN A 341 -7.12 -29.96 -29.34
C GLN A 341 -7.86 -30.70 -30.43
N LYS A 342 -8.18 -31.96 -30.21
CA LYS A 342 -8.95 -32.76 -31.20
C LYS A 342 -10.40 -32.28 -31.35
N LYS A 343 -10.96 -31.66 -30.31
CA LYS A 343 -12.34 -31.19 -30.28
C LYS A 343 -12.48 -29.71 -30.64
N LEU A 344 -11.46 -28.92 -30.32
CA LEU A 344 -11.43 -27.47 -30.50
C LEU A 344 -10.26 -27.12 -31.41
N ASN A 345 -10.52 -26.71 -32.65
CA ASN A 345 -9.48 -26.41 -33.64
C ASN A 345 -8.49 -25.31 -33.21
N THR A 346 -8.85 -24.47 -32.27
CA THR A 346 -8.05 -23.29 -31.83
C THR A 346 -8.00 -23.17 -30.32
N PHE A 347 -7.97 -24.30 -29.62
CA PHE A 347 -7.88 -24.25 -28.16
C PHE A 347 -6.46 -23.90 -27.70
N ALA A 348 -6.36 -22.79 -26.95
CA ALA A 348 -5.18 -22.44 -26.17
C ALA A 348 -5.61 -22.19 -24.74
N PHE A 349 -4.87 -22.75 -23.79
CA PHE A 349 -5.08 -22.43 -22.38
C PHE A 349 -3.91 -21.56 -21.89
N SER A 350 -4.25 -20.59 -21.04
CA SER A 350 -3.30 -19.62 -20.52
C SER A 350 -2.84 -19.94 -19.09
N SER A 351 -3.51 -20.91 -18.44
CA SER A 351 -3.35 -21.17 -17.03
C SER A 351 -3.29 -22.68 -16.74
N PHE A 352 -2.61 -23.00 -15.65
CA PHE A 352 -2.42 -24.36 -15.16
C PHE A 352 -2.58 -24.39 -13.63
N TYR A 353 -3.23 -25.44 -13.09
CA TYR A 353 -3.47 -25.63 -11.67
C TYR A 353 -2.95 -26.99 -11.20
#